data_a07d199efa62c914a257f4b6a724e80a
#
_entry.id   a07d199efa62c914a257f4b6a724e80a
#
_cell.length_a   1.000
_cell.length_b   1.000
_cell.length_c   1.000
_cell.angle_alpha   90.00
_cell.angle_beta   90.00
_cell.angle_gamma   90.00
#
_symmetry.space_group_name_H-M   'P 1'
#
loop_
_entity.id
_entity.type
_entity.pdbx_description
1 polymer ?
#
loop_
_entity_poly.entity_id
_entity_poly.type
_entity_poly.pdbx_seq_one_letter_code
_entity_poly.pdbx_strand_id
1 'polypeptide(L)'
;MFFITCFSKIAKDDLGWLDMGSSRTFGFKETFEEAEYALNNNVCYMWEYLYDYAIVEEMHPGIHPIVENRWFYKYDREKNGFFPMEEPEYIKHYCNIALG
;
A
#
# COMPACT_ATOMS: atom_id res chain seq x y z
N MET A 1 -9.24 6.20 8.99
CA MET A 1 -7.82 5.90 9.18
C MET A 1 -7.20 5.46 7.86
N PHE A 2 -5.92 5.73 7.70
CA PHE A 2 -5.19 5.50 6.47
C PHE A 2 -4.06 4.51 6.73
N PHE A 3 -4.25 3.26 6.32
CA PHE A 3 -3.30 2.19 6.55
C PHE A 3 -2.27 2.14 5.43
N ILE A 4 -1.01 1.92 5.79
CA ILE A 4 0.11 1.90 4.86
C ILE A 4 0.65 0.47 4.77
N THR A 5 0.64 -0.09 3.57
CA THR A 5 1.19 -1.41 3.28
C THR A 5 2.18 -1.30 2.14
N CYS A 6 3.39 -1.82 2.32
CA CYS A 6 4.38 -1.93 1.25
C CYS A 6 4.45 -3.36 0.75
N PHE A 7 4.75 -3.53 -0.53
CA PHE A 7 4.83 -4.85 -1.14
C PHE A 7 5.83 -4.87 -2.28
N SER A 8 6.24 -6.08 -2.68
CA SER A 8 7.41 -6.24 -3.54
C SER A 8 7.12 -6.36 -5.02
N LYS A 9 5.93 -6.77 -5.42
CA LYS A 9 5.61 -6.94 -6.86
C LYS A 9 4.14 -6.77 -7.18
N ILE A 10 3.85 -6.52 -8.44
CA ILE A 10 2.50 -6.55 -9.00
C ILE A 10 2.51 -7.61 -10.09
N ALA A 11 1.78 -8.70 -9.86
CA ALA A 11 1.62 -9.78 -10.81
C ALA A 11 0.23 -10.37 -10.69
N LYS A 12 -0.16 -11.17 -11.64
CA LYS A 12 -1.41 -11.91 -11.63
C LYS A 12 -1.10 -13.37 -11.27
N ASP A 13 -1.77 -13.92 -10.27
CA ASP A 13 -1.61 -15.33 -9.95
C ASP A 13 -2.48 -16.20 -10.88
N ASP A 14 -2.43 -17.53 -10.68
CA ASP A 14 -3.15 -18.49 -11.53
C ASP A 14 -4.67 -18.32 -11.47
N LEU A 15 -5.17 -17.71 -10.41
CA LEU A 15 -6.61 -17.47 -10.22
C LEU A 15 -7.06 -16.08 -10.67
N GLY A 16 -6.13 -15.26 -11.17
CA GLY A 16 -6.43 -13.90 -11.61
C GLY A 16 -6.43 -12.86 -10.50
N TRP A 17 -5.90 -13.21 -9.32
CA TRP A 17 -5.76 -12.28 -8.20
C TRP A 17 -4.41 -11.55 -8.25
N LEU A 18 -4.36 -10.42 -7.56
CA LEU A 18 -3.10 -9.68 -7.41
C LEU A 18 -2.13 -10.48 -6.55
N ASP A 19 -0.96 -10.81 -7.12
CA ASP A 19 0.16 -11.36 -6.37
C ASP A 19 1.10 -10.21 -6.04
N MET A 20 1.19 -9.89 -4.76
CA MET A 20 2.00 -8.78 -4.25
C MET A 20 3.39 -9.21 -3.77
N GLY A 21 3.66 -10.53 -3.80
CA GLY A 21 4.91 -11.05 -3.25
C GLY A 21 4.99 -10.86 -1.74
N SER A 22 6.14 -10.40 -1.26
CA SER A 22 6.31 -10.03 0.15
C SER A 22 5.59 -8.73 0.44
N SER A 23 4.88 -8.66 1.56
CA SER A 23 4.21 -7.44 1.98
C SER A 23 4.34 -7.21 3.47
N ARG A 24 4.23 -5.95 3.87
CA ARG A 24 4.23 -5.57 5.27
C ARG A 24 3.34 -4.34 5.48
N THR A 25 2.42 -4.43 6.41
CA THR A 25 1.64 -3.29 6.85
C THR A 25 2.39 -2.58 7.98
N PHE A 26 2.75 -1.32 7.75
CA PHE A 26 3.54 -0.52 8.69
C PHE A 26 2.69 0.15 9.76
N GLY A 27 1.39 0.16 9.60
CA GLY A 27 0.48 0.78 10.54
C GLY A 27 -0.44 1.76 9.85
N PHE A 28 -0.91 2.77 10.59
CA PHE A 28 -1.86 3.74 10.06
C PHE A 28 -1.55 5.14 10.56
N LYS A 29 -2.14 6.12 9.85
CA LYS A 29 -2.19 7.52 10.24
C LYS A 29 -3.65 7.98 10.24
N GLU A 30 -3.94 9.05 10.96
CA GLU A 30 -5.30 9.56 11.04
C GLU A 30 -5.73 10.35 9.80
N THR A 31 -4.77 10.93 9.08
CA THR A 31 -5.03 11.70 7.87
C THR A 31 -4.25 11.17 6.67
N PHE A 32 -4.78 11.45 5.47
CA PHE A 32 -4.10 11.09 4.22
C PHE A 32 -2.75 11.79 4.11
N GLU A 33 -2.69 13.06 4.47
CA GLU A 33 -1.47 13.87 4.40
C GLU A 33 -0.35 13.29 5.27
N GLU A 34 -0.69 12.80 6.46
CA GLU A 34 0.26 12.14 7.34
C GLU A 34 0.76 10.81 6.77
N ALA A 35 -0.13 10.04 6.14
CA ALA A 35 0.25 8.78 5.50
C ALA A 35 1.17 9.04 4.32
N GLU A 36 0.85 10.01 3.48
CA GLU A 36 1.68 10.38 2.33
C GLU A 36 3.01 10.95 2.78
N TYR A 37 3.04 11.75 3.84
CA TYR A 37 4.28 12.22 4.45
C TYR A 37 5.19 11.06 4.87
N ALA A 38 4.60 10.02 5.48
CA ALA A 38 5.35 8.85 5.90
C ALA A 38 6.01 8.13 4.71
N LEU A 39 5.30 8.01 3.59
CA LEU A 39 5.84 7.42 2.37
C LEU A 39 6.96 8.28 1.76
N ASN A 40 6.82 9.59 1.81
CA ASN A 40 7.76 10.51 1.19
C ASN A 40 9.01 10.80 2.05
N ASN A 41 9.01 10.42 3.32
CA ASN A 41 10.07 10.77 4.26
C ASN A 41 10.69 9.57 4.96
N ASN A 42 10.55 8.38 4.38
CA ASN A 42 11.16 7.14 4.90
C ASN A 42 10.83 6.87 6.38
N VAL A 43 9.61 7.20 6.80
CA VAL A 43 9.17 6.93 8.17
C VAL A 43 9.15 5.41 8.38
N CYS A 44 9.61 4.96 9.53
CA CYS A 44 9.78 3.52 9.84
C CYS A 44 10.70 2.79 8.86
N TYR A 45 11.58 3.52 8.19
CA TYR A 45 12.56 2.96 7.25
C TYR A 45 11.93 2.15 6.11
N MET A 46 10.74 2.54 5.66
CA MET A 46 10.02 1.82 4.60
C MET A 46 10.84 1.67 3.31
N TRP A 47 11.68 2.65 3.00
CA TRP A 47 12.52 2.60 1.79
C TRP A 47 13.61 1.54 1.88
N GLU A 48 14.03 1.19 3.08
CA GLU A 48 15.18 0.29 3.31
C GLU A 48 14.82 -1.18 3.25
N TYR A 49 13.52 -1.51 3.26
CA TYR A 49 13.05 -2.88 3.11
C TYR A 49 12.96 -3.34 1.66
N LEU A 50 13.34 -2.47 0.70
CA LEU A 50 13.38 -2.77 -0.74
C LEU A 50 12.03 -3.17 -1.34
N TYR A 51 10.94 -2.70 -0.77
CA TYR A 51 9.64 -2.83 -1.39
C TYR A 51 9.52 -1.87 -2.58
N ASP A 52 8.98 -2.36 -3.70
CA ASP A 52 8.84 -1.56 -4.91
C ASP A 52 7.53 -0.79 -4.96
N TYR A 53 6.56 -1.16 -4.15
CA TYR A 53 5.23 -0.58 -4.17
C TYR A 53 4.71 -0.32 -2.77
N ALA A 54 3.77 0.63 -2.68
CA ALA A 54 3.04 0.89 -1.46
C ALA A 54 1.57 1.18 -1.78
N ILE A 55 0.72 0.95 -0.79
CA ILE A 55 -0.70 1.24 -0.90
C ILE A 55 -1.13 1.94 0.38
N VAL A 56 -1.94 2.99 0.22
CA VAL A 56 -2.64 3.64 1.33
C VAL A 56 -4.10 3.28 1.21
N GLU A 57 -4.67 2.73 2.28
CA GLU A 57 -6.08 2.32 2.32
C GLU A 57 -6.81 3.11 3.38
N GLU A 58 -7.85 3.83 2.97
CA GLU A 58 -8.74 4.54 3.89
C GLU A 58 -9.84 3.59 4.34
N MET A 59 -9.91 3.32 5.65
CA MET A 59 -10.93 2.45 6.22
C MET A 59 -11.11 2.68 7.71
N HIS A 60 -12.27 2.26 8.22
CA HIS A 60 -12.52 2.23 9.66
C HIS A 60 -12.18 0.83 10.19
N PRO A 61 -11.26 0.70 11.15
CA PRO A 61 -10.90 -0.60 11.71
C PRO A 61 -12.09 -1.28 12.39
N GLY A 62 -12.15 -2.59 12.30
CA GLY A 62 -13.21 -3.37 12.92
C GLY A 62 -13.17 -4.81 12.41
N ILE A 63 -14.26 -5.52 12.61
CA ILE A 63 -14.43 -6.87 12.06
C ILE A 63 -14.80 -6.69 10.58
N HIS A 64 -14.03 -7.30 9.68
CA HIS A 64 -14.21 -7.20 8.23
C HIS A 64 -14.23 -5.75 7.72
N PRO A 65 -13.18 -4.96 7.97
CA PRO A 65 -13.13 -3.60 7.46
C PRO A 65 -13.13 -3.57 5.94
N ILE A 66 -13.89 -2.63 5.37
CA ILE A 66 -13.97 -2.43 3.92
C ILE A 66 -13.28 -1.12 3.59
N VAL A 67 -12.44 -1.15 2.56
CA VAL A 67 -11.73 0.02 2.08
C VAL A 67 -12.71 0.97 1.39
N GLU A 68 -12.67 2.25 1.78
CA GLU A 68 -13.43 3.32 1.12
C GLU A 68 -12.67 3.87 -0.07
N ASN A 69 -11.36 4.09 0.08
CA ASN A 69 -10.49 4.58 -0.97
C ASN A 69 -9.11 3.93 -0.87
N ARG A 70 -8.45 3.75 -2.01
CA ARG A 70 -7.08 3.25 -2.10
C ARG A 70 -6.25 4.17 -2.98
N TRP A 71 -4.97 4.33 -2.60
CA TRP A 71 -3.98 5.05 -3.39
C TRP A 71 -2.76 4.16 -3.52
N PHE A 72 -2.26 4.00 -4.75
CA PHE A 72 -1.12 3.16 -5.07
C PHE A 72 0.10 4.00 -5.37
N TYR A 73 1.27 3.49 -4.98
CA TYR A 73 2.54 4.17 -5.13
C TYR A 73 3.59 3.19 -5.61
N LYS A 74 4.50 3.70 -6.44
CA LYS A 74 5.69 2.95 -6.88
C LYS A 74 6.93 3.67 -6.36
N TYR A 75 7.89 2.89 -5.83
CA TYR A 75 9.16 3.45 -5.38
C TYR A 75 10.04 3.76 -6.58
N ASP A 76 10.58 4.99 -6.62
CA ASP A 76 11.53 5.43 -7.64
C ASP A 76 12.90 5.55 -6.97
N ARG A 77 13.83 4.68 -7.36
CA ARG A 77 15.16 4.62 -6.74
C ARG A 77 16.05 5.77 -7.13
N GLU A 78 15.80 6.40 -8.25
CA GLU A 78 16.56 7.58 -8.69
C GLU A 78 16.14 8.82 -7.91
N LYS A 79 14.85 8.97 -7.65
CA LYS A 79 14.30 10.11 -6.92
C LYS A 79 14.19 9.89 -5.42
N ASN A 80 14.40 8.66 -4.95
CA ASN A 80 14.30 8.26 -3.56
C ASN A 80 12.94 8.61 -2.93
N GLY A 81 11.93 7.86 -3.29
CA GLY A 81 10.60 8.04 -2.71
C GLY A 81 9.53 7.24 -3.44
N PHE A 82 8.36 7.21 -2.83
CA PHE A 82 7.17 6.60 -3.42
C PHE A 82 6.39 7.67 -4.18
N PHE A 83 6.01 7.36 -5.41
CA PHE A 83 5.25 8.27 -6.27
C PHE A 83 3.94 7.63 -6.70
N PRO A 84 2.85 8.41 -6.82
CA PRO A 84 1.53 7.89 -7.20
C PRO A 84 1.57 7.11 -8.52
N MET A 85 0.79 6.03 -8.57
CA MET A 85 0.61 5.20 -9.76
C MET A 85 -0.85 4.80 -9.90
N GLU A 86 -1.21 4.26 -11.06
CA GLU A 86 -2.56 3.77 -11.29
C GLU A 86 -2.84 2.49 -10.49
N GLU A 87 -4.11 2.30 -10.10
CA GLU A 87 -4.55 1.10 -9.41
C GLU A 87 -4.43 -0.12 -10.32
N PRO A 88 -3.80 -1.23 -9.85
CA PRO A 88 -3.74 -2.47 -10.60
C PRO A 88 -5.13 -3.08 -10.81
N GLU A 89 -5.37 -3.68 -11.97
CA GLU A 89 -6.66 -4.28 -12.31
C GLU A 89 -7.14 -5.34 -11.33
N TYR A 90 -6.21 -6.08 -10.76
CA TYR A 90 -6.51 -7.27 -9.94
C TYR A 90 -6.92 -6.93 -8.51
N ILE A 91 -6.78 -5.67 -8.09
CA ILE A 91 -6.98 -5.27 -6.70
C ILE A 91 -8.45 -5.22 -6.28
N LYS A 92 -9.34 -5.01 -7.22
CA LYS A 92 -10.77 -4.77 -6.95
C LYS A 92 -11.48 -5.90 -6.23
N HIS A 93 -10.86 -7.08 -6.17
CA HIS A 93 -11.43 -8.25 -5.46
C HIS A 93 -11.13 -8.23 -3.96
N TYR A 94 -10.28 -7.32 -3.48
CA TYR A 94 -9.89 -7.27 -2.08
C TYR A 94 -10.73 -6.28 -1.29
N CYS A 95 -11.28 -6.72 -0.16
CA CYS A 95 -11.97 -5.82 0.77
C CYS A 95 -10.99 -4.87 1.43
N ASN A 96 -9.83 -5.39 1.81
CA ASN A 96 -8.69 -4.61 2.29
C ASN A 96 -7.42 -5.45 2.14
N ILE A 97 -6.27 -4.81 2.20
CA ILE A 97 -4.97 -5.46 2.14
C ILE A 97 -4.27 -5.39 3.50
N ALA A 98 -4.39 -4.27 4.19
CA ALA A 98 -3.67 -4.04 5.44
C ALA A 98 -4.07 -5.02 6.55
N LEU A 99 -5.34 -5.35 6.67
CA LEU A 99 -5.89 -6.19 7.74
C LEU A 99 -6.39 -7.56 7.26
N GLY A 100 -6.31 -7.78 5.98
CA GLY A 100 -6.71 -9.06 5.35
C GLY A 100 -5.55 -10.02 5.14
#